data_7e8162bcfc4f2b425639cc279b8b0a17
#
_entry.id   7e8162bcfc4f2b425639cc279b8b0a17
#
_cell.length_a   1.000
_cell.length_b   1.000
_cell.length_c   1.000
_cell.angle_alpha   90.00
_cell.angle_beta   90.00
_cell.angle_gamma   90.00
#
_symmetry.space_group_name_H-M   'P 1'
#
loop_
_entity.id
_entity.type
_entity.pdbx_description
1 polymer ?
#
loop_
_entity_poly.entity_id
_entity_poly.type
_entity_poly.pdbx_seq_one_letter_code
_entity_poly.pdbx_strand_id
1 'polypeptide(L)'
;YDLMLQYTSKGMKDPNKVEIYHKMLRTAYELTDRIHIAVQATQNYGAYYDTMRTFVQSPPHSYAELQMQLEAYTEDMATAPLIYTTEAKRNEEMDAMRKRHETAVDELFEKIWVSTRWSESEYAEAQILFNSLLIQVNDLSIMVSAVTMSLLQIFDIRKFMFLLNAYTHQDTMLNQRAIAGIALTCYYYEKRILQYPEAVSRINELNENTEFIKNLHHIQIQLLQSSRETRKIDKKMREEIIPEMMKNPKLNLEGLDEDAEDHNPEWEEWIDRSGITDKLRELGELQMSGADVYMSTFSQLKQFPFFRKISHWFYPFDPQYQDIAKLSLGNDEQKISLLNILMNSDVFCNSDKYSFCFTMLQMPESQRNLMQQQLNGQHEASEELKERLKEMSQSKARAEFVSRQYIHDLYRFFKLWSRRHEIHDIFEDTLDLWNKEALSQALLHKEYINKLADYLFTHDDLAEAGILYDKSIELYNRKNAELWQKAGFIYQKIGSYKKAIDYYLQSDL
;
A
#
# COMPACT_ATOMS: atom_id res chain seq x y z
N TYR A 1 19.57 -22.27 -30.07
CA TYR A 1 20.69 -21.44 -29.67
C TYR A 1 21.87 -21.60 -30.63
N ASP A 2 22.36 -22.80 -30.85
CA ASP A 2 23.50 -23.07 -31.71
C ASP A 2 23.29 -22.61 -33.17
N LEU A 3 22.10 -22.82 -33.72
CA LEU A 3 21.74 -22.29 -35.03
C LEU A 3 21.81 -20.77 -35.06
N MET A 4 21.31 -20.07 -34.05
CA MET A 4 21.40 -18.59 -33.93
C MET A 4 22.85 -18.11 -33.88
N LEU A 5 23.73 -18.83 -33.13
CA LEU A 5 25.15 -18.53 -33.07
C LEU A 5 25.82 -18.74 -34.43
N GLN A 6 25.49 -19.82 -35.12
CA GLN A 6 26.01 -20.10 -36.48
C GLN A 6 25.55 -19.01 -37.49
N TYR A 7 24.28 -18.61 -37.47
CA TYR A 7 23.79 -17.53 -38.34
C TYR A 7 24.47 -16.19 -38.02
N THR A 8 24.63 -15.88 -36.72
CA THR A 8 25.32 -14.65 -36.31
C THR A 8 26.79 -14.65 -36.69
N SER A 9 27.49 -15.77 -36.51
CA SER A 9 28.92 -15.92 -36.88
C SER A 9 29.16 -15.82 -38.39
N LYS A 10 28.15 -16.16 -39.19
CA LYS A 10 28.17 -16.05 -40.66
C LYS A 10 27.72 -14.68 -41.15
N GLY A 11 27.43 -13.71 -40.27
CA GLY A 11 26.97 -12.36 -40.62
C GLY A 11 25.57 -12.31 -41.26
N MET A 12 24.79 -13.38 -41.17
CA MET A 12 23.45 -13.46 -41.72
C MET A 12 22.46 -12.70 -40.82
N LYS A 13 21.67 -11.78 -41.41
CA LYS A 13 20.60 -11.04 -40.74
C LYS A 13 19.34 -11.90 -40.71
N ASP A 14 18.99 -12.40 -39.50
CA ASP A 14 17.71 -13.07 -39.28
C ASP A 14 16.71 -12.05 -38.70
N PRO A 15 15.61 -11.71 -39.41
CA PRO A 15 14.62 -10.77 -38.95
C PRO A 15 13.90 -11.23 -37.68
N ASN A 16 13.80 -12.54 -37.43
CA ASN A 16 13.11 -13.11 -36.27
C ASN A 16 14.05 -13.36 -35.08
N LYS A 17 15.34 -13.03 -35.19
CA LYS A 17 16.35 -13.32 -34.17
C LYS A 17 15.96 -12.82 -32.78
N VAL A 18 15.48 -11.59 -32.70
CA VAL A 18 15.09 -10.95 -31.42
C VAL A 18 13.90 -11.66 -30.81
N GLU A 19 12.88 -11.97 -31.59
CA GLU A 19 11.68 -12.67 -31.13
C GLU A 19 12.01 -14.09 -30.64
N ILE A 20 12.81 -14.84 -31.40
CA ILE A 20 13.25 -16.17 -31.01
C ILE A 20 14.06 -16.11 -29.70
N TYR A 21 14.96 -15.13 -29.58
CA TYR A 21 15.77 -14.94 -28.38
C TYR A 21 14.89 -14.65 -27.15
N HIS A 22 13.93 -13.73 -27.26
CA HIS A 22 12.97 -13.44 -26.21
C HIS A 22 12.14 -14.66 -25.83
N LYS A 23 11.69 -15.45 -26.80
CA LYS A 23 10.95 -16.69 -26.54
C LYS A 23 11.82 -17.72 -25.78
N MET A 24 13.08 -17.85 -26.13
CA MET A 24 14.02 -18.71 -25.41
C MET A 24 14.25 -18.25 -23.97
N LEU A 25 14.45 -16.94 -23.77
CA LEU A 25 14.61 -16.37 -22.44
C LEU A 25 13.35 -16.58 -21.58
N ARG A 26 12.17 -16.34 -22.12
CA ARG A 26 10.90 -16.62 -21.42
C ARG A 26 10.80 -18.07 -20.97
N THR A 27 11.10 -19.01 -21.90
CA THR A 27 11.09 -20.45 -21.58
C THR A 27 12.11 -20.82 -20.52
N ALA A 28 13.31 -20.23 -20.56
CA ALA A 28 14.34 -20.46 -19.55
C ALA A 28 13.92 -19.94 -18.16
N TYR A 29 13.38 -18.73 -18.09
CA TYR A 29 12.84 -18.17 -16.84
C TYR A 29 11.71 -19.04 -16.29
N GLU A 30 10.77 -19.46 -17.13
CA GLU A 30 9.67 -20.32 -16.75
C GLU A 30 10.11 -21.66 -16.18
N LEU A 31 11.10 -22.29 -16.83
CA LEU A 31 11.67 -23.54 -16.35
C LEU A 31 12.38 -23.35 -15.00
N THR A 32 13.15 -22.29 -14.86
CA THR A 32 13.83 -21.94 -13.60
C THR A 32 12.84 -21.74 -12.46
N ASP A 33 11.77 -20.98 -12.71
CA ASP A 33 10.71 -20.75 -11.73
C ASP A 33 10.04 -22.05 -11.29
N ARG A 34 9.70 -22.93 -12.25
CA ARG A 34 9.10 -24.24 -11.96
C ARG A 34 10.01 -25.14 -11.12
N ILE A 35 11.30 -25.18 -11.44
CA ILE A 35 12.28 -25.94 -10.67
C ILE A 35 12.40 -25.35 -9.26
N HIS A 36 12.54 -24.04 -9.16
CA HIS A 36 12.63 -23.35 -7.87
C HIS A 36 11.45 -23.69 -6.97
N ILE A 37 10.22 -23.53 -7.48
CA ILE A 37 8.99 -23.83 -6.71
C ILE A 37 8.94 -25.30 -6.32
N ALA A 38 9.24 -26.22 -7.26
CA ALA A 38 9.19 -27.65 -6.97
C ALA A 38 10.17 -28.03 -5.84
N VAL A 39 11.37 -27.47 -5.84
CA VAL A 39 12.37 -27.69 -4.79
C VAL A 39 11.89 -27.07 -3.47
N GLN A 40 11.48 -25.81 -3.50
CA GLN A 40 11.04 -25.11 -2.29
C GLN A 40 9.77 -25.76 -1.68
N ALA A 41 8.83 -26.19 -2.50
CA ALA A 41 7.61 -26.86 -2.02
C ALA A 41 7.89 -28.17 -1.27
N THR A 42 9.03 -28.82 -1.51
CA THR A 42 9.42 -30.03 -0.77
C THR A 42 10.26 -29.75 0.48
N GLN A 43 10.95 -28.62 0.55
CA GLN A 43 11.92 -28.32 1.60
C GLN A 43 11.52 -27.18 2.54
N ASN A 44 10.63 -26.29 2.09
CA ASN A 44 10.24 -25.10 2.85
C ASN A 44 8.88 -25.31 3.52
N TYR A 45 8.79 -24.98 4.82
CA TYR A 45 7.58 -25.03 5.64
C TYR A 45 7.00 -23.63 5.89
N GLY A 46 7.25 -22.68 5.00
CA GLY A 46 6.68 -21.33 5.05
C GLY A 46 5.19 -21.31 4.67
N ALA A 47 4.47 -20.26 5.09
CA ALA A 47 3.01 -20.10 4.87
C ALA A 47 2.60 -20.28 3.42
N TYR A 48 3.37 -19.72 2.49
CA TYR A 48 3.13 -19.85 1.04
C TYR A 48 3.11 -21.33 0.60
N TYR A 49 4.13 -22.10 0.99
CA TYR A 49 4.24 -23.49 0.59
C TYR A 49 3.31 -24.42 1.39
N ASP A 50 2.98 -24.06 2.64
CA ASP A 50 1.98 -24.77 3.44
C ASP A 50 0.59 -24.65 2.79
N THR A 51 0.18 -23.45 2.41
CA THR A 51 -1.08 -23.22 1.69
C THR A 51 -1.10 -23.94 0.34
N MET A 52 0.00 -23.89 -0.42
CA MET A 52 0.12 -24.62 -1.68
C MET A 52 -0.08 -26.13 -1.49
N ARG A 53 0.55 -26.74 -0.48
CA ARG A 53 0.39 -28.17 -0.16
C ARG A 53 -1.05 -28.51 0.26
N THR A 54 -1.67 -27.62 1.03
CA THR A 54 -3.09 -27.78 1.41
C THR A 54 -3.98 -27.82 0.18
N PHE A 55 -3.76 -26.95 -0.78
CA PHE A 55 -4.56 -26.92 -2.02
C PHE A 55 -4.28 -28.08 -2.98
N VAL A 56 -3.14 -28.73 -2.87
CA VAL A 56 -2.89 -30.02 -3.57
C VAL A 56 -3.72 -31.14 -2.96
N GLN A 57 -3.92 -31.13 -1.64
CA GLN A 57 -4.70 -32.16 -0.94
C GLN A 57 -6.20 -31.90 -0.99
N SER A 58 -6.60 -30.64 -0.88
CA SER A 58 -7.99 -30.17 -0.93
C SER A 58 -8.05 -28.98 -1.89
N PRO A 59 -8.32 -29.23 -3.18
CA PRO A 59 -8.35 -28.17 -4.18
C PRO A 59 -9.37 -27.07 -3.80
N PRO A 60 -9.02 -25.80 -3.95
CA PRO A 60 -9.94 -24.71 -3.71
C PRO A 60 -11.03 -24.66 -4.78
N HIS A 61 -12.13 -23.97 -4.48
CA HIS A 61 -13.19 -23.72 -5.44
C HIS A 61 -12.65 -23.05 -6.72
N SER A 62 -13.32 -23.28 -7.84
CA SER A 62 -13.03 -22.57 -9.10
C SER A 62 -13.31 -21.06 -8.97
N TYR A 63 -12.78 -20.23 -9.88
CA TYR A 63 -13.11 -18.81 -9.89
C TYR A 63 -14.61 -18.57 -10.12
N ALA A 64 -15.27 -19.42 -10.94
CA ALA A 64 -16.70 -19.32 -11.17
C ALA A 64 -17.54 -19.66 -9.92
N GLU A 65 -17.14 -20.67 -9.13
CA GLU A 65 -17.81 -21.00 -7.87
C GLU A 65 -17.62 -19.90 -6.83
N LEU A 66 -16.40 -19.36 -6.70
CA LEU A 66 -16.12 -18.22 -5.81
C LEU A 66 -16.91 -16.97 -6.24
N GLN A 67 -17.00 -16.70 -7.56
CA GLN A 67 -17.82 -15.61 -8.08
C GLN A 67 -19.29 -15.77 -7.64
N MET A 68 -19.87 -16.95 -7.82
CA MET A 68 -21.26 -17.21 -7.41
C MET A 68 -21.47 -16.98 -5.91
N GLN A 69 -20.52 -17.39 -5.07
CA GLN A 69 -20.61 -17.20 -3.61
C GLN A 69 -20.52 -15.71 -3.22
N LEU A 70 -19.64 -14.94 -3.86
CA LEU A 70 -19.47 -13.51 -3.58
C LEU A 70 -20.65 -12.69 -4.10
N GLU A 71 -21.17 -13.01 -5.28
CA GLU A 71 -22.37 -12.36 -5.85
C GLU A 71 -23.61 -12.62 -4.99
N ALA A 72 -23.81 -13.88 -4.56
CA ALA A 72 -24.94 -14.27 -3.72
C ALA A 72 -24.96 -13.52 -2.37
N TYR A 73 -23.82 -13.21 -1.79
CA TYR A 73 -23.73 -12.52 -0.50
C TYR A 73 -24.48 -11.19 -0.48
N THR A 74 -24.33 -10.38 -1.52
CA THR A 74 -24.97 -9.06 -1.60
C THR A 74 -26.49 -9.18 -1.63
N GLU A 75 -27.02 -10.15 -2.37
CA GLU A 75 -28.46 -10.42 -2.47
C GLU A 75 -29.00 -11.03 -1.16
N ASP A 76 -28.31 -12.02 -0.61
CA ASP A 76 -28.68 -12.68 0.64
C ASP A 76 -28.78 -11.69 1.80
N MET A 77 -27.78 -10.79 1.94
CA MET A 77 -27.78 -9.75 2.98
C MET A 77 -28.91 -8.74 2.80
N ALA A 78 -29.24 -8.37 1.57
CA ALA A 78 -30.35 -7.45 1.29
C ALA A 78 -31.72 -8.08 1.54
N THR A 79 -31.88 -9.38 1.33
CA THR A 79 -33.13 -10.09 1.49
C THR A 79 -33.36 -10.67 2.89
N ALA A 80 -32.30 -10.87 3.68
CA ALA A 80 -32.37 -11.41 5.04
C ALA A 80 -33.40 -10.72 5.95
N PRO A 81 -33.51 -9.36 6.00
CA PRO A 81 -34.53 -8.67 6.79
C PRO A 81 -35.97 -8.97 6.37
N LEU A 82 -36.19 -9.34 5.10
CA LEU A 82 -37.51 -9.66 4.55
C LEU A 82 -37.92 -11.12 4.83
N ILE A 83 -36.92 -12.02 4.89
CA ILE A 83 -37.16 -13.46 5.07
C ILE A 83 -37.28 -13.81 6.56
N TYR A 84 -36.40 -13.25 7.41
CA TYR A 84 -36.33 -13.58 8.82
C TYR A 84 -37.04 -12.53 9.68
N THR A 85 -38.23 -12.88 10.17
CA THR A 85 -39.10 -11.96 10.92
C THR A 85 -38.68 -11.71 12.36
N THR A 86 -37.99 -12.69 13.00
CA THR A 86 -37.46 -12.55 14.36
C THR A 86 -36.03 -12.02 14.34
N GLU A 87 -35.76 -11.00 15.16
CA GLU A 87 -34.47 -10.34 15.22
C GLU A 87 -33.32 -11.33 15.54
N ALA A 88 -33.53 -12.21 16.51
CA ALA A 88 -32.52 -13.19 16.91
C ALA A 88 -32.14 -14.12 15.74
N LYS A 89 -33.14 -14.66 15.02
CA LYS A 89 -32.88 -15.55 13.88
C LYS A 89 -32.27 -14.80 12.70
N ARG A 90 -32.72 -13.57 12.46
CA ARG A 90 -32.13 -12.72 11.42
C ARG A 90 -30.65 -12.45 11.69
N ASN A 91 -30.27 -12.08 12.92
CA ASN A 91 -28.88 -11.83 13.30
C ASN A 91 -28.02 -13.09 13.18
N GLU A 92 -28.53 -14.25 13.60
CA GLU A 92 -27.84 -15.55 13.46
C GLU A 92 -27.56 -15.88 11.98
N GLU A 93 -28.57 -15.74 11.11
CA GLU A 93 -28.43 -16.04 9.68
C GLU A 93 -27.50 -15.03 8.97
N MET A 94 -27.63 -13.74 9.30
CA MET A 94 -26.73 -12.72 8.75
C MET A 94 -25.28 -12.95 9.19
N ASP A 95 -25.03 -13.39 10.44
CA ASP A 95 -23.69 -13.76 10.89
C ASP A 95 -23.14 -14.99 10.16
N ALA A 96 -24.00 -15.97 9.90
CA ALA A 96 -23.63 -17.14 9.09
C ALA A 96 -23.31 -16.76 7.63
N MET A 97 -24.05 -15.80 7.05
CA MET A 97 -23.77 -15.27 5.71
C MET A 97 -22.44 -14.53 5.67
N ARG A 98 -22.16 -13.64 6.64
CA ARG A 98 -20.88 -12.92 6.76
C ARG A 98 -19.71 -13.91 6.84
N LYS A 99 -19.82 -14.92 7.71
CA LYS A 99 -18.77 -15.93 7.88
C LYS A 99 -18.49 -16.72 6.59
N ARG A 100 -19.52 -17.08 5.85
CA ARG A 100 -19.35 -17.76 4.54
C ARG A 100 -18.67 -16.86 3.53
N HIS A 101 -19.10 -15.60 3.46
CA HIS A 101 -18.50 -14.60 2.59
C HIS A 101 -17.00 -14.36 2.92
N GLU A 102 -16.67 -14.12 4.18
CA GLU A 102 -15.28 -13.95 4.64
C GLU A 102 -14.42 -15.18 4.29
N THR A 103 -14.98 -16.38 4.43
CA THR A 103 -14.29 -17.62 4.04
C THR A 103 -14.04 -17.68 2.54
N ALA A 104 -15.00 -17.28 1.71
CA ALA A 104 -14.85 -17.24 0.25
C ALA A 104 -13.80 -16.19 -0.19
N VAL A 105 -13.77 -15.02 0.46
CA VAL A 105 -12.78 -13.98 0.21
C VAL A 105 -11.37 -14.45 0.59
N ASP A 106 -11.22 -15.09 1.74
CA ASP A 106 -9.92 -15.66 2.17
C ASP A 106 -9.44 -16.72 1.18
N GLU A 107 -10.34 -17.62 0.75
CA GLU A 107 -10.02 -18.67 -0.23
C GLU A 107 -9.64 -18.07 -1.59
N LEU A 108 -10.32 -17.02 -2.04
CA LEU A 108 -9.98 -16.31 -3.27
C LEU A 108 -8.57 -15.72 -3.18
N PHE A 109 -8.25 -15.05 -2.05
CA PHE A 109 -6.93 -14.49 -1.82
C PHE A 109 -5.86 -15.59 -1.87
N GLU A 110 -6.01 -16.63 -1.06
CA GLU A 110 -5.05 -17.72 -0.95
C GLU A 110 -4.84 -18.45 -2.28
N LYS A 111 -5.94 -18.74 -3.00
CA LYS A 111 -5.90 -19.36 -4.34
C LYS A 111 -5.05 -18.54 -5.32
N ILE A 112 -5.25 -17.23 -5.37
CA ILE A 112 -4.48 -16.35 -6.26
C ILE A 112 -3.04 -16.25 -5.79
N TRP A 113 -2.83 -16.06 -4.48
CA TRP A 113 -1.50 -15.86 -3.89
C TRP A 113 -0.56 -17.03 -4.16
N VAL A 114 -1.01 -18.27 -3.94
CA VAL A 114 -0.16 -19.44 -4.10
C VAL A 114 -0.19 -20.05 -5.51
N SER A 115 -1.08 -19.58 -6.41
CA SER A 115 -1.03 -20.01 -7.80
C SER A 115 0.24 -19.52 -8.46
N THR A 116 0.99 -20.44 -9.07
CA THR A 116 2.29 -20.10 -9.67
C THR A 116 2.10 -19.31 -10.96
N ARG A 117 1.30 -19.85 -11.87
CA ARG A 117 0.98 -19.24 -13.17
C ARG A 117 -0.45 -19.51 -13.52
N TRP A 118 -1.13 -18.52 -14.01
CA TRP A 118 -2.46 -18.68 -14.57
C TRP A 118 -2.40 -19.31 -15.96
N SER A 119 -3.29 -20.25 -16.22
CA SER A 119 -3.67 -20.69 -17.58
C SER A 119 -4.47 -19.59 -18.29
N GLU A 120 -4.71 -19.76 -19.59
CA GLU A 120 -5.63 -18.88 -20.34
C GLU A 120 -7.04 -18.87 -19.73
N SER A 121 -7.53 -20.05 -19.33
CA SER A 121 -8.87 -20.21 -18.73
C SER A 121 -8.94 -19.49 -17.39
N GLU A 122 -7.98 -19.72 -16.49
CA GLU A 122 -7.93 -19.05 -15.18
C GLU A 122 -7.84 -17.54 -15.30
N TYR A 123 -7.04 -17.03 -16.24
CA TYR A 123 -6.99 -15.60 -16.52
C TYR A 123 -8.34 -15.05 -17.00
N ALA A 124 -9.00 -15.76 -17.93
CA ALA A 124 -10.32 -15.34 -18.41
C ALA A 124 -11.37 -15.36 -17.30
N GLU A 125 -11.43 -16.43 -16.51
CA GLU A 125 -12.34 -16.55 -15.36
C GLU A 125 -12.08 -15.45 -14.31
N ALA A 126 -10.80 -15.19 -13.99
CA ALA A 126 -10.42 -14.12 -13.08
C ALA A 126 -10.84 -12.73 -13.59
N GLN A 127 -10.75 -12.50 -14.91
CA GLN A 127 -11.23 -11.25 -15.52
C GLN A 127 -12.78 -11.13 -15.45
N ILE A 128 -13.51 -12.24 -15.64
CA ILE A 128 -14.96 -12.24 -15.52
C ILE A 128 -15.38 -11.92 -14.09
N LEU A 129 -14.77 -12.58 -13.10
CA LEU A 129 -15.01 -12.31 -11.68
C LEU A 129 -14.71 -10.84 -11.34
N PHE A 130 -13.57 -10.31 -11.78
CA PHE A 130 -13.16 -8.94 -11.48
C PHE A 130 -14.09 -7.87 -12.08
N ASN A 131 -14.71 -8.17 -13.21
CA ASN A 131 -15.65 -7.26 -13.89
C ASN A 131 -17.11 -7.44 -13.45
N SER A 132 -17.40 -8.31 -12.46
CA SER A 132 -18.74 -8.45 -11.92
C SER A 132 -19.20 -7.19 -11.20
N LEU A 133 -20.40 -6.70 -11.55
CA LEU A 133 -21.03 -5.55 -10.89
C LEU A 133 -21.75 -5.92 -9.57
N LEU A 134 -21.86 -7.21 -9.28
CA LEU A 134 -22.54 -7.73 -8.09
C LEU A 134 -21.58 -7.99 -6.94
N ILE A 135 -20.27 -8.10 -7.21
CA ILE A 135 -19.25 -8.30 -6.19
C ILE A 135 -18.87 -6.94 -5.59
N GLN A 136 -18.70 -6.90 -4.29
CA GLN A 136 -18.32 -5.69 -3.57
C GLN A 136 -16.90 -5.23 -3.95
N VAL A 137 -16.69 -3.92 -4.03
CA VAL A 137 -15.38 -3.33 -4.33
C VAL A 137 -14.31 -3.78 -3.33
N ASN A 138 -14.69 -3.98 -2.06
CA ASN A 138 -13.78 -4.49 -1.04
C ASN A 138 -13.20 -5.85 -1.43
N ASP A 139 -14.02 -6.78 -1.92
CA ASP A 139 -13.60 -8.13 -2.33
C ASP A 139 -12.71 -8.08 -3.57
N LEU A 140 -13.09 -7.25 -4.55
CA LEU A 140 -12.29 -7.02 -5.76
C LEU A 140 -10.92 -6.41 -5.40
N SER A 141 -10.86 -5.56 -4.37
CA SER A 141 -9.60 -4.97 -3.91
C SER A 141 -8.67 -5.99 -3.26
N ILE A 142 -9.24 -7.00 -2.59
CA ILE A 142 -8.49 -8.14 -2.07
C ILE A 142 -7.91 -8.97 -3.21
N MET A 143 -8.67 -9.17 -4.27
CA MET A 143 -8.18 -9.84 -5.47
C MET A 143 -6.97 -9.13 -6.08
N VAL A 144 -7.01 -7.81 -6.23
CA VAL A 144 -5.86 -7.00 -6.72
C VAL A 144 -4.65 -7.16 -5.80
N SER A 145 -4.87 -7.16 -4.49
CA SER A 145 -3.80 -7.35 -3.50
C SER A 145 -3.20 -8.76 -3.55
N ALA A 146 -4.05 -9.80 -3.72
CA ALA A 146 -3.60 -11.17 -3.88
C ALA A 146 -2.73 -11.36 -5.13
N VAL A 147 -3.11 -10.72 -6.25
CA VAL A 147 -2.31 -10.72 -7.48
C VAL A 147 -0.97 -10.04 -7.25
N THR A 148 -0.95 -8.90 -6.58
CA THR A 148 0.29 -8.19 -6.20
C THR A 148 1.19 -9.08 -5.34
N MET A 149 0.66 -9.68 -4.28
CA MET A 149 1.40 -10.56 -3.38
C MET A 149 1.91 -11.83 -4.09
N SER A 150 1.14 -12.35 -5.04
CA SER A 150 1.58 -13.48 -5.87
C SER A 150 2.74 -13.11 -6.78
N LEU A 151 2.70 -11.92 -7.41
CA LEU A 151 3.77 -11.42 -8.26
C LEU A 151 5.05 -11.11 -7.48
N LEU A 152 4.94 -10.74 -6.21
CA LEU A 152 6.13 -10.59 -5.34
C LEU A 152 6.82 -11.94 -5.03
N GLN A 153 6.11 -13.07 -5.16
CA GLN A 153 6.69 -14.41 -5.01
C GLN A 153 7.26 -14.94 -6.33
N ILE A 154 6.50 -14.80 -7.42
CA ILE A 154 6.89 -15.31 -8.72
C ILE A 154 6.24 -14.49 -9.84
N PHE A 155 7.00 -14.26 -10.90
CA PHE A 155 6.50 -13.53 -12.06
C PHE A 155 5.55 -14.39 -12.91
N ASP A 156 4.37 -13.82 -13.19
CA ASP A 156 3.41 -14.33 -14.17
C ASP A 156 2.89 -13.19 -15.05
N ILE A 157 3.08 -13.30 -16.36
CA ILE A 157 2.65 -12.27 -17.32
C ILE A 157 1.15 -12.03 -17.29
N ARG A 158 0.31 -13.08 -17.10
CA ARG A 158 -1.15 -12.92 -17.07
C ARG A 158 -1.62 -12.18 -15.84
N LYS A 159 -1.00 -12.43 -14.68
CA LYS A 159 -1.25 -11.66 -13.46
C LYS A 159 -0.79 -10.21 -13.60
N PHE A 160 0.32 -9.98 -14.27
CA PHE A 160 0.78 -8.62 -14.54
C PHE A 160 -0.16 -7.90 -15.51
N MET A 161 -0.61 -8.54 -16.58
CA MET A 161 -1.64 -8.00 -17.49
C MET A 161 -2.97 -7.74 -16.77
N PHE A 162 -3.31 -8.58 -15.80
CA PHE A 162 -4.48 -8.34 -14.92
C PHE A 162 -4.34 -7.02 -14.15
N LEU A 163 -3.18 -6.74 -13.54
CA LEU A 163 -2.95 -5.46 -12.84
C LEU A 163 -3.04 -4.26 -13.78
N LEU A 164 -2.47 -4.36 -14.99
CA LEU A 164 -2.56 -3.30 -16.01
C LEU A 164 -4.02 -3.02 -16.41
N ASN A 165 -4.86 -4.07 -16.50
CA ASN A 165 -6.29 -3.92 -16.74
C ASN A 165 -7.02 -3.36 -15.50
N ALA A 166 -6.69 -3.85 -14.31
CA ALA A 166 -7.30 -3.38 -13.06
C ALA A 166 -7.03 -1.88 -12.80
N TYR A 167 -5.89 -1.35 -13.25
CA TYR A 167 -5.63 0.09 -13.16
C TYR A 167 -6.62 0.93 -13.97
N THR A 168 -7.18 0.41 -15.03
CA THR A 168 -8.18 1.13 -15.86
C THR A 168 -9.59 1.15 -15.25
N HIS A 169 -9.79 0.48 -14.11
CA HIS A 169 -11.07 0.48 -13.41
C HIS A 169 -11.41 1.87 -12.86
N GLN A 170 -12.70 2.23 -12.88
CA GLN A 170 -13.15 3.57 -12.43
C GLN A 170 -13.04 3.75 -10.91
N ASP A 171 -13.14 2.69 -10.14
CA ASP A 171 -13.04 2.76 -8.69
C ASP A 171 -11.61 3.06 -8.24
N THR A 172 -11.47 4.07 -7.41
CA THR A 172 -10.17 4.58 -6.92
C THR A 172 -9.43 3.55 -6.06
N MET A 173 -10.13 2.73 -5.28
CA MET A 173 -9.51 1.71 -4.44
C MET A 173 -8.83 0.63 -5.30
N LEU A 174 -9.48 0.21 -6.37
CA LEU A 174 -8.96 -0.80 -7.28
C LEU A 174 -7.78 -0.28 -8.08
N ASN A 175 -7.92 0.91 -8.70
CA ASN A 175 -6.85 1.44 -9.54
C ASN A 175 -5.59 1.85 -8.74
N GLN A 176 -5.73 2.38 -7.51
CA GLN A 176 -4.58 2.74 -6.67
C GLN A 176 -3.84 1.51 -6.12
N ARG A 177 -4.54 0.42 -5.81
CA ARG A 177 -3.88 -0.85 -5.48
C ARG A 177 -3.18 -1.46 -6.69
N ALA A 178 -3.82 -1.39 -7.85
CA ALA A 178 -3.24 -1.91 -9.09
C ALA A 178 -1.95 -1.18 -9.48
N ILE A 179 -1.91 0.16 -9.42
CA ILE A 179 -0.68 0.91 -9.75
C ILE A 179 0.46 0.62 -8.77
N ALA A 180 0.17 0.41 -7.48
CA ALA A 180 1.19 -0.03 -6.52
C ALA A 180 1.75 -1.41 -6.90
N GLY A 181 0.88 -2.36 -7.26
CA GLY A 181 1.30 -3.69 -7.76
C GLY A 181 2.09 -3.63 -9.06
N ILE A 182 1.68 -2.77 -10.01
CA ILE A 182 2.42 -2.51 -11.26
C ILE A 182 3.82 -1.99 -10.96
N ALA A 183 3.93 -0.97 -10.10
CA ALA A 183 5.19 -0.35 -9.74
C ALA A 183 6.17 -1.37 -9.12
N LEU A 184 5.72 -2.16 -8.15
CA LEU A 184 6.51 -3.20 -7.51
C LEU A 184 6.90 -4.32 -8.48
N THR A 185 5.98 -4.75 -9.35
CA THR A 185 6.28 -5.78 -10.36
C THR A 185 7.32 -5.28 -11.37
N CYS A 186 7.21 -4.04 -11.84
CA CYS A 186 8.22 -3.42 -12.70
C CYS A 186 9.57 -3.29 -11.99
N TYR A 187 9.57 -3.00 -10.70
CA TYR A 187 10.80 -2.91 -9.91
C TYR A 187 11.58 -4.24 -9.88
N TYR A 188 10.90 -5.36 -9.60
CA TYR A 188 11.55 -6.65 -9.46
C TYR A 188 11.77 -7.40 -10.78
N TYR A 189 10.88 -7.23 -11.76
CA TYR A 189 10.84 -8.09 -12.95
C TYR A 189 10.97 -7.33 -14.27
N GLU A 190 11.53 -6.12 -14.26
CA GLU A 190 11.73 -5.29 -15.46
C GLU A 190 12.29 -6.09 -16.65
N LYS A 191 13.41 -6.80 -16.46
CA LYS A 191 14.07 -7.58 -17.53
C LYS A 191 13.18 -8.71 -18.07
N ARG A 192 12.25 -9.20 -17.27
CA ARG A 192 11.27 -10.22 -17.69
C ARG A 192 10.12 -9.58 -18.46
N ILE A 193 9.62 -8.45 -17.98
CA ILE A 193 8.52 -7.70 -18.61
C ILE A 193 8.91 -7.27 -20.03
N LEU A 194 10.15 -6.82 -20.22
CA LEU A 194 10.66 -6.41 -21.53
C LEU A 194 10.68 -7.54 -22.59
N GLN A 195 10.51 -8.81 -22.18
CA GLN A 195 10.37 -9.94 -23.09
C GLN A 195 8.94 -10.09 -23.68
N TYR A 196 7.97 -9.30 -23.19
CA TYR A 196 6.56 -9.39 -23.57
C TYR A 196 6.11 -8.10 -24.25
N PRO A 197 6.09 -8.04 -25.61
CA PRO A 197 5.75 -6.82 -26.35
C PRO A 197 4.39 -6.22 -25.96
N GLU A 198 3.40 -7.08 -25.65
CA GLU A 198 2.06 -6.68 -25.21
C GLU A 198 2.09 -5.90 -23.89
N ALA A 199 2.89 -6.34 -22.94
CA ALA A 199 3.04 -5.64 -21.65
C ALA A 199 3.80 -4.32 -21.84
N VAL A 200 4.86 -4.32 -22.64
CA VAL A 200 5.64 -3.11 -22.97
C VAL A 200 4.75 -2.07 -23.66
N SER A 201 3.95 -2.47 -24.65
CA SER A 201 3.01 -1.57 -25.34
C SER A 201 2.02 -0.95 -24.34
N ARG A 202 1.47 -1.76 -23.44
CA ARG A 202 0.50 -1.28 -22.46
C ARG A 202 1.12 -0.33 -21.43
N ILE A 203 2.35 -0.61 -20.97
CA ILE A 203 3.10 0.31 -20.09
C ILE A 203 3.39 1.64 -20.81
N ASN A 204 3.79 1.60 -22.08
CA ASN A 204 4.05 2.81 -22.86
C ASN A 204 2.79 3.67 -23.02
N GLU A 205 1.63 3.06 -23.26
CA GLU A 205 0.34 3.77 -23.28
C GLU A 205 0.06 4.46 -21.93
N LEU A 206 0.33 3.76 -20.82
CA LEU A 206 0.16 4.32 -19.47
C LEU A 206 1.15 5.46 -19.20
N ASN A 207 2.40 5.35 -19.66
CA ASN A 207 3.42 6.39 -19.49
C ASN A 207 3.10 7.69 -20.26
N GLU A 208 2.15 7.66 -21.18
CA GLU A 208 1.62 8.85 -21.86
C GLU A 208 0.39 9.44 -21.14
N ASN A 209 -0.20 8.72 -20.20
CA ASN A 209 -1.38 9.15 -19.44
C ASN A 209 -0.98 10.03 -18.25
N THR A 210 -1.41 11.29 -18.25
CA THR A 210 -1.07 12.27 -17.20
C THR A 210 -1.52 11.86 -15.81
N GLU A 211 -2.66 11.19 -15.69
CA GLU A 211 -3.16 10.69 -14.38
C GLU A 211 -2.31 9.52 -13.87
N PHE A 212 -1.89 8.62 -14.77
CA PHE A 212 -0.95 7.55 -14.40
C PHE A 212 0.38 8.11 -13.93
N ILE A 213 0.96 9.07 -14.66
CA ILE A 213 2.21 9.73 -14.30
C ILE A 213 2.12 10.33 -12.90
N LYS A 214 1.04 11.05 -12.63
CA LYS A 214 0.78 11.67 -11.33
C LYS A 214 0.65 10.62 -10.22
N ASN A 215 -0.18 9.59 -10.42
CA ASN A 215 -0.42 8.55 -9.44
C ASN A 215 0.87 7.74 -9.17
N LEU A 216 1.64 7.41 -10.22
CA LEU A 216 2.92 6.72 -10.06
C LEU A 216 3.93 7.55 -9.28
N HIS A 217 3.97 8.86 -9.49
CA HIS A 217 4.81 9.76 -8.70
C HIS A 217 4.41 9.74 -7.21
N HIS A 218 3.10 9.76 -6.89
CA HIS A 218 2.64 9.63 -5.51
C HIS A 218 3.04 8.28 -4.90
N ILE A 219 2.86 7.17 -5.62
CA ILE A 219 3.32 5.84 -5.19
C ILE A 219 4.82 5.85 -4.90
N GLN A 220 5.64 6.46 -5.78
CA GLN A 220 7.08 6.56 -5.57
C GLN A 220 7.43 7.28 -4.27
N ILE A 221 6.83 8.43 -4.01
CA ILE A 221 7.05 9.19 -2.77
C ILE A 221 6.60 8.39 -1.56
N GLN A 222 5.42 7.80 -1.58
CA GLN A 222 4.86 7.03 -0.46
C GLN A 222 5.69 5.78 -0.13
N LEU A 223 6.26 5.10 -1.14
CA LEU A 223 7.18 3.99 -0.93
C LEU A 223 8.48 4.45 -0.25
N LEU A 224 9.03 5.59 -0.66
CA LEU A 224 10.21 6.19 -0.02
C LEU A 224 9.92 6.62 1.42
N GLN A 225 8.79 7.28 1.66
CA GLN A 225 8.36 7.68 2.99
C GLN A 225 8.26 6.45 3.93
N SER A 226 7.58 5.41 3.48
CA SER A 226 7.41 4.20 4.29
C SER A 226 8.74 3.49 4.56
N SER A 227 9.63 3.37 3.57
CA SER A 227 10.91 2.66 3.73
C SER A 227 11.95 3.44 4.55
N ARG A 228 12.01 4.77 4.38
CA ARG A 228 13.09 5.61 4.94
C ARG A 228 12.67 6.39 6.17
N GLU A 229 11.50 7.01 6.15
CA GLU A 229 11.04 7.92 7.21
C GLU A 229 10.34 7.19 8.34
N THR A 230 9.41 6.28 8.05
CA THR A 230 8.69 5.54 9.09
C THR A 230 9.64 4.83 10.03
N ARG A 231 10.76 4.30 9.52
CA ARG A 231 11.80 3.68 10.34
C ARG A 231 12.49 4.66 11.30
N LYS A 232 12.80 5.88 10.82
CA LYS A 232 13.39 6.94 11.66
C LYS A 232 12.41 7.39 12.74
N ILE A 233 11.15 7.58 12.35
CA ILE A 233 10.06 7.99 13.25
C ILE A 233 9.79 6.91 14.30
N ASP A 234 9.65 5.65 13.90
CA ASP A 234 9.42 4.52 14.82
C ASP A 234 10.53 4.42 15.87
N LYS A 235 11.78 4.59 15.46
CA LYS A 235 12.93 4.65 16.37
C LYS A 235 12.81 5.82 17.35
N LYS A 236 12.55 7.03 16.86
CA LYS A 236 12.37 8.23 17.69
C LYS A 236 11.22 8.12 18.67
N MET A 237 10.08 7.54 18.21
CA MET A 237 8.92 7.26 19.07
C MET A 237 9.29 6.33 20.22
N ARG A 238 9.95 5.20 19.95
CA ARG A 238 10.28 4.18 20.96
C ARG A 238 11.39 4.62 21.91
N GLU A 239 12.40 5.30 21.41
CA GLU A 239 13.59 5.65 22.21
C GLU A 239 13.44 6.98 22.97
N GLU A 240 12.65 7.92 22.47
CA GLU A 240 12.58 9.26 23.01
C GLU A 240 11.19 9.65 23.54
N ILE A 241 10.12 9.46 22.70
CA ILE A 241 8.82 10.06 23.01
C ILE A 241 8.01 9.19 23.96
N ILE A 242 7.85 7.89 23.66
CA ILE A 242 7.08 6.98 24.52
C ILE A 242 7.67 6.89 25.95
N PRO A 243 9.00 6.75 26.15
CA PRO A 243 9.57 6.74 27.49
C PRO A 243 9.34 8.04 28.27
N GLU A 244 9.35 9.18 27.59
CA GLU A 244 9.10 10.47 28.22
C GLU A 244 7.62 10.64 28.61
N MET A 245 6.69 10.22 27.73
CA MET A 245 5.28 10.20 28.07
C MET A 245 4.96 9.26 29.23
N MET A 246 5.62 8.09 29.30
CA MET A 246 5.42 7.11 30.40
C MET A 246 5.92 7.62 31.74
N LYS A 247 6.92 8.49 31.78
CA LYS A 247 7.41 9.10 33.04
C LYS A 247 6.39 10.04 33.68
N ASN A 248 5.44 10.57 32.88
CA ASN A 248 4.40 11.47 33.34
C ASN A 248 3.00 11.02 32.91
N PRO A 249 2.39 10.07 33.68
CA PRO A 249 1.06 9.52 33.33
C PRO A 249 -0.08 10.55 33.34
N LYS A 250 0.17 11.78 33.83
CA LYS A 250 -0.80 12.89 33.84
C LYS A 250 -0.82 13.71 32.54
N LEU A 251 0.09 13.44 31.61
CA LEU A 251 0.00 13.92 30.24
C LEU A 251 -1.09 13.13 29.48
N ASN A 252 -2.33 13.30 29.90
CA ASN A 252 -3.45 13.03 29.00
C ASN A 252 -3.37 14.06 27.88
N LEU A 253 -3.62 13.65 26.66
CA LEU A 253 -3.70 14.50 25.46
C LEU A 253 -4.67 15.70 25.61
N GLU A 254 -5.49 15.70 26.65
CA GLU A 254 -6.42 16.78 27.05
C GLU A 254 -5.71 18.06 27.53
N GLY A 255 -4.44 18.00 27.92
CA GLY A 255 -3.67 19.18 28.39
C GLY A 255 -2.95 19.95 27.28
N LEU A 256 -3.11 19.57 26.03
CA LEU A 256 -2.50 20.25 24.88
C LEU A 256 -3.47 21.19 24.14
N ASP A 257 -4.68 21.38 24.67
CA ASP A 257 -5.64 22.35 24.15
C ASP A 257 -5.21 23.75 24.62
N GLU A 258 -4.69 24.58 23.72
CA GLU A 258 -4.26 25.96 23.99
C GLU A 258 -5.40 26.86 24.56
N ASP A 259 -6.66 26.38 24.44
CA ASP A 259 -7.85 27.10 24.89
C ASP A 259 -8.45 26.59 26.23
N ALA A 260 -7.81 25.66 26.92
CA ALA A 260 -8.29 25.17 28.22
C ALA A 260 -8.07 26.21 29.34
N GLU A 261 -9.15 26.64 30.00
CA GLU A 261 -9.13 27.68 31.08
C GLU A 261 -8.32 27.29 32.34
N ASP A 262 -7.79 26.10 32.45
CA ASP A 262 -7.01 25.60 33.60
C ASP A 262 -5.52 25.48 33.27
N HIS A 263 -4.85 26.64 33.12
CA HIS A 263 -3.41 26.74 32.98
C HIS A 263 -2.71 26.49 34.33
N ASN A 264 -2.02 25.33 34.48
CA ASN A 264 -1.10 25.12 35.60
C ASN A 264 0.31 25.53 35.18
N PRO A 265 0.89 26.64 35.71
CA PRO A 265 2.21 27.16 35.31
C PRO A 265 3.37 26.16 35.48
N GLU A 266 3.26 25.21 36.40
CA GLU A 266 4.27 24.17 36.61
C GLU A 266 4.29 23.13 35.45
N TRP A 267 3.19 22.98 34.76
CA TRP A 267 3.05 22.10 33.60
C TRP A 267 3.62 22.73 32.33
N GLU A 268 3.37 24.03 32.12
CA GLU A 268 3.92 24.79 30.99
C GLU A 268 5.45 24.83 31.07
N GLU A 269 6.01 25.12 32.26
CA GLU A 269 7.45 25.17 32.47
C GLU A 269 8.12 23.77 32.30
N TRP A 270 7.41 22.70 32.63
CA TRP A 270 7.92 21.34 32.45
C TRP A 270 7.79 20.87 30.99
N ILE A 271 6.67 21.15 30.33
CA ILE A 271 6.45 20.87 28.91
C ILE A 271 7.54 21.58 28.08
N ASP A 272 7.80 22.84 28.35
CA ASP A 272 8.85 23.63 27.70
C ASP A 272 10.25 23.06 27.96
N ARG A 273 10.53 22.65 29.20
CA ARG A 273 11.84 22.06 29.57
C ARG A 273 12.05 20.66 28.98
N SER A 274 11.02 19.88 28.79
CA SER A 274 11.13 18.53 28.25
C SER A 274 11.31 18.48 26.72
N GLY A 275 10.98 19.58 26.02
CA GLY A 275 10.98 19.65 24.56
C GLY A 275 9.97 18.70 23.90
N ILE A 276 8.98 18.20 24.66
CA ILE A 276 7.94 17.30 24.13
C ILE A 276 7.06 18.03 23.13
N THR A 277 6.68 19.29 23.40
CA THR A 277 5.85 20.10 22.50
C THR A 277 6.50 20.24 21.12
N ASP A 278 7.80 20.54 21.08
CA ASP A 278 8.53 20.62 19.83
C ASP A 278 8.58 19.27 19.09
N LYS A 279 8.74 18.17 19.81
CA LYS A 279 8.73 16.82 19.25
C LYS A 279 7.35 16.42 18.72
N LEU A 280 6.28 16.79 19.43
CA LEU A 280 4.88 16.53 18.97
C LEU A 280 4.54 17.39 17.77
N ARG A 281 4.97 18.66 17.73
CA ARG A 281 4.81 19.53 16.57
C ARG A 281 5.54 18.97 15.35
N GLU A 282 6.79 18.53 15.51
CA GLU A 282 7.55 17.86 14.45
C GLU A 282 6.86 16.60 13.94
N LEU A 283 6.27 15.79 14.84
CA LEU A 283 5.47 14.62 14.44
C LEU A 283 4.22 15.02 13.67
N GLY A 284 3.54 16.10 14.09
CA GLY A 284 2.40 16.66 13.37
C GLY A 284 2.76 17.11 11.95
N GLU A 285 3.89 17.80 11.79
CA GLU A 285 4.41 18.21 10.48
C GLU A 285 4.76 17.00 9.60
N LEU A 286 5.39 15.96 10.16
CA LEU A 286 5.68 14.71 9.47
C LEU A 286 4.40 13.98 9.06
N GLN A 287 3.38 13.95 9.93
CA GLN A 287 2.07 13.40 9.59
C GLN A 287 1.41 14.16 8.45
N MET A 288 1.44 15.48 8.48
CA MET A 288 0.89 16.32 7.42
C MET A 288 1.62 16.12 6.08
N SER A 289 2.91 15.82 6.11
CA SER A 289 3.68 15.46 4.91
C SER A 289 3.39 14.04 4.39
N GLY A 290 2.62 13.24 5.13
CA GLY A 290 2.20 11.89 4.76
C GLY A 290 3.03 10.76 5.36
N ALA A 291 3.95 11.06 6.26
CA ALA A 291 4.72 10.05 6.96
C ALA A 291 3.88 9.27 7.98
N ASP A 292 4.22 8.00 8.18
CA ASP A 292 3.51 7.11 9.11
C ASP A 292 4.03 7.27 10.54
N VAL A 293 3.35 8.06 11.33
CA VAL A 293 3.68 8.29 12.75
C VAL A 293 3.04 7.28 13.70
N TYR A 294 2.13 6.44 13.21
CA TYR A 294 1.34 5.53 14.05
C TYR A 294 1.89 4.11 14.14
N MET A 295 2.96 3.79 13.42
CA MET A 295 3.54 2.44 13.36
C MET A 295 3.81 1.86 14.76
N SER A 296 4.48 2.62 15.64
CA SER A 296 4.81 2.18 17.01
C SER A 296 3.57 1.90 17.85
N THR A 297 2.57 2.78 17.75
CA THR A 297 1.33 2.69 18.54
C THR A 297 0.55 1.42 18.20
N PHE A 298 0.39 1.12 16.91
CA PHE A 298 -0.41 -0.02 16.46
C PHE A 298 0.36 -1.34 16.36
N SER A 299 1.69 -1.34 16.50
CA SER A 299 2.50 -2.56 16.33
C SER A 299 2.10 -3.68 17.30
N GLN A 300 1.80 -3.35 18.56
CA GLN A 300 1.39 -4.33 19.56
C GLN A 300 -0.04 -4.85 19.33
N LEU A 301 -0.88 -4.06 18.68
CA LEU A 301 -2.27 -4.40 18.40
C LEU A 301 -2.45 -5.32 17.17
N LYS A 302 -1.35 -5.71 16.51
CA LYS A 302 -1.35 -6.69 15.41
C LYS A 302 -1.28 -8.15 15.88
N GLN A 303 -1.38 -8.39 17.18
CA GLN A 303 -1.39 -9.75 17.76
C GLN A 303 -2.78 -10.40 17.77
N PHE A 304 -3.84 -9.67 17.43
CA PHE A 304 -5.19 -10.24 17.32
C PHE A 304 -5.23 -11.41 16.34
N PRO A 305 -6.05 -12.45 16.60
CA PRO A 305 -6.20 -13.61 15.73
C PRO A 305 -6.54 -13.24 14.26
N PHE A 306 -7.22 -12.13 14.06
CA PHE A 306 -7.52 -11.54 12.75
C PHE A 306 -6.26 -11.44 11.88
N PHE A 307 -5.15 -10.94 12.41
CA PHE A 307 -3.90 -10.73 11.65
C PHE A 307 -3.05 -11.99 11.42
N ARG A 308 -3.56 -13.17 11.77
CA ARG A 308 -2.91 -14.44 11.40
C ARG A 308 -3.08 -14.75 9.92
N LYS A 309 -4.21 -14.38 9.34
CA LYS A 309 -4.49 -14.54 7.91
C LYS A 309 -3.86 -13.40 7.11
N ILE A 310 -3.25 -13.74 5.98
CA ILE A 310 -2.57 -12.73 5.12
C ILE A 310 -3.58 -11.79 4.47
N SER A 311 -4.71 -12.32 3.98
CA SER A 311 -5.79 -11.56 3.35
C SER A 311 -6.25 -10.37 4.20
N HIS A 312 -6.31 -10.56 5.52
CA HIS A 312 -6.82 -9.57 6.46
C HIS A 312 -5.93 -8.33 6.61
N TRP A 313 -4.65 -8.40 6.25
CA TRP A 313 -3.78 -7.23 6.22
C TRP A 313 -4.12 -6.25 5.11
N PHE A 314 -4.80 -6.73 4.08
CA PHE A 314 -5.16 -5.96 2.88
C PHE A 314 -6.66 -5.71 2.75
N TYR A 315 -7.48 -6.24 3.68
CA TYR A 315 -8.91 -6.06 3.62
C TYR A 315 -9.28 -4.60 3.93
N PRO A 316 -9.99 -3.89 3.03
CA PRO A 316 -10.49 -2.55 3.33
C PRO A 316 -11.32 -2.57 4.58
N PHE A 317 -11.27 -1.50 5.38
CA PHE A 317 -12.05 -1.46 6.59
C PHE A 317 -13.55 -1.53 6.29
N ASP A 318 -14.19 -2.56 6.79
CA ASP A 318 -15.61 -2.86 6.60
C ASP A 318 -16.32 -2.98 7.96
N PRO A 319 -17.27 -2.07 8.27
CA PRO A 319 -18.09 -2.16 9.48
C PRO A 319 -18.98 -3.40 9.51
N GLN A 320 -19.25 -4.03 8.34
CA GLN A 320 -20.06 -5.25 8.22
C GLN A 320 -19.24 -6.52 8.44
N TYR A 321 -17.91 -6.42 8.58
CA TYR A 321 -17.07 -7.56 8.94
C TYR A 321 -17.62 -8.22 10.22
N GLN A 322 -17.75 -9.57 10.26
CA GLN A 322 -18.52 -10.30 11.28
C GLN A 322 -18.22 -9.85 12.72
N ASP A 323 -16.95 -9.75 13.07
CA ASP A 323 -16.57 -9.35 14.43
C ASP A 323 -16.78 -7.85 14.69
N ILE A 324 -16.60 -7.00 13.66
CA ILE A 324 -16.81 -5.54 13.77
C ILE A 324 -18.30 -5.21 13.82
N ALA A 325 -19.14 -5.93 13.08
CA ALA A 325 -20.59 -5.75 13.10
C ALA A 325 -21.20 -5.91 14.51
N LYS A 326 -20.56 -6.70 15.38
CA LYS A 326 -20.94 -6.82 16.80
C LYS A 326 -20.85 -5.49 17.57
N LEU A 327 -19.99 -4.57 17.16
CA LEU A 327 -19.92 -3.22 17.73
C LEU A 327 -21.17 -2.38 17.37
N SER A 328 -21.79 -2.68 16.23
CA SER A 328 -23.00 -1.99 15.75
C SER A 328 -24.31 -2.59 16.29
N LEU A 329 -24.27 -3.77 16.92
CA LEU A 329 -25.43 -4.43 17.51
C LEU A 329 -25.83 -3.69 18.81
N GLY A 330 -26.77 -2.75 18.68
CA GLY A 330 -27.35 -1.95 19.75
C GLY A 330 -27.85 -0.62 19.19
N ASN A 331 -28.98 -0.12 19.69
CA ASN A 331 -29.60 1.14 19.28
C ASN A 331 -28.83 2.40 19.74
N ASP A 332 -27.51 2.31 19.83
CA ASP A 332 -26.66 3.41 20.29
C ASP A 332 -26.20 4.22 19.10
N GLU A 333 -26.85 5.37 18.86
CA GLU A 333 -26.41 6.35 17.86
C GLU A 333 -24.94 6.73 18.02
N GLN A 334 -24.40 6.62 19.24
CA GLN A 334 -23.00 6.87 19.57
C GLN A 334 -22.04 5.83 18.96
N LYS A 335 -22.42 4.52 18.91
CA LYS A 335 -21.59 3.47 18.29
C LYS A 335 -21.49 3.60 16.79
N ILE A 336 -22.58 4.02 16.15
CA ILE A 336 -22.61 4.33 14.73
C ILE A 336 -21.69 5.51 14.42
N SER A 337 -21.67 6.52 15.33
CA SER A 337 -20.80 7.70 15.19
C SER A 337 -19.30 7.31 15.18
N LEU A 338 -18.85 6.44 16.10
CA LEU A 338 -17.45 6.02 16.17
C LEU A 338 -16.98 5.28 14.90
N LEU A 339 -17.80 4.32 14.42
CA LEU A 339 -17.48 3.60 13.18
C LEU A 339 -17.45 4.56 11.98
N ASN A 340 -18.34 5.54 11.94
CA ASN A 340 -18.34 6.56 10.89
C ASN A 340 -17.09 7.45 10.95
N ILE A 341 -16.61 7.80 12.14
CA ILE A 341 -15.37 8.55 12.33
C ILE A 341 -14.19 7.73 11.80
N LEU A 342 -14.11 6.46 12.16
CA LEU A 342 -13.05 5.57 11.68
C LEU A 342 -13.11 5.35 10.15
N MET A 343 -14.32 5.17 9.59
CA MET A 343 -14.51 5.03 8.15
C MET A 343 -13.95 6.24 7.40
N ASN A 344 -14.22 7.44 7.91
CA ASN A 344 -13.82 8.70 7.29
C ASN A 344 -12.44 9.20 7.75
N SER A 345 -11.77 8.47 8.65
CA SER A 345 -10.45 8.87 9.13
C SER A 345 -9.37 8.65 8.07
N ASP A 346 -8.66 9.72 7.76
CA ASP A 346 -7.51 9.74 6.85
C ASP A 346 -6.19 9.35 7.52
N VAL A 347 -6.24 9.29 8.84
CA VAL A 347 -5.08 9.13 9.71
C VAL A 347 -4.63 7.67 9.77
N PHE A 348 -5.57 6.72 9.78
CA PHE A 348 -5.30 5.31 9.97
C PHE A 348 -5.39 4.52 8.67
N CYS A 349 -4.45 3.62 8.44
CA CYS A 349 -4.60 2.60 7.41
C CYS A 349 -5.68 1.56 7.82
N ASN A 350 -6.14 0.74 6.86
CA ASN A 350 -7.26 -0.17 7.11
C ASN A 350 -6.94 -1.17 8.23
N SER A 351 -5.75 -1.74 8.25
CA SER A 351 -5.33 -2.68 9.29
C SER A 351 -5.29 -2.05 10.69
N ASP A 352 -5.00 -0.74 10.81
CA ASP A 352 -5.02 -0.02 12.08
C ASP A 352 -6.45 0.22 12.57
N LYS A 353 -7.39 0.53 11.65
CA LYS A 353 -8.82 0.64 11.98
C LYS A 353 -9.38 -0.65 12.56
N TYR A 354 -9.03 -1.80 11.98
CA TYR A 354 -9.38 -3.11 12.55
C TYR A 354 -8.78 -3.32 13.95
N SER A 355 -7.49 -3.00 14.12
CA SER A 355 -6.84 -3.10 15.43
C SER A 355 -7.54 -2.28 16.49
N PHE A 356 -7.93 -1.05 16.16
CA PHE A 356 -8.67 -0.16 17.04
C PHE A 356 -10.01 -0.77 17.44
N CYS A 357 -10.80 -1.26 16.48
CA CYS A 357 -12.08 -1.89 16.73
C CYS A 357 -11.95 -3.13 17.64
N PHE A 358 -10.97 -4.00 17.40
CA PHE A 358 -10.73 -5.17 18.26
C PHE A 358 -10.31 -4.78 19.67
N THR A 359 -9.55 -3.71 19.84
CA THR A 359 -9.21 -3.16 21.14
C THR A 359 -10.47 -2.68 21.86
N MET A 360 -11.35 -1.95 21.16
CA MET A 360 -12.64 -1.49 21.70
C MET A 360 -13.54 -2.67 22.13
N LEU A 361 -13.56 -3.76 21.35
CA LEU A 361 -14.33 -4.96 21.71
C LEU A 361 -13.86 -5.62 23.03
N GLN A 362 -12.57 -5.51 23.34
CA GLN A 362 -11.98 -6.07 24.58
C GLN A 362 -12.13 -5.16 25.79
N MET A 363 -12.46 -3.87 25.59
CA MET A 363 -12.64 -2.93 26.71
C MET A 363 -13.97 -3.16 27.44
N PRO A 364 -14.01 -2.96 28.78
CA PRO A 364 -15.25 -2.89 29.52
C PRO A 364 -16.17 -1.80 28.98
N GLU A 365 -17.48 -2.02 29.04
CA GLU A 365 -18.48 -1.10 28.48
C GLU A 365 -18.38 0.32 29.07
N SER A 366 -18.10 0.44 30.36
CA SER A 366 -17.90 1.73 31.02
C SER A 366 -16.73 2.55 30.46
N GLN A 367 -15.64 1.90 30.11
CA GLN A 367 -14.47 2.55 29.51
C GLN A 367 -14.75 2.93 28.04
N ARG A 368 -15.46 2.06 27.31
CA ARG A 368 -15.90 2.37 25.92
C ARG A 368 -16.76 3.62 25.88
N ASN A 369 -17.72 3.74 26.79
CA ASN A 369 -18.63 4.87 26.85
C ASN A 369 -17.90 6.19 27.20
N LEU A 370 -16.91 6.15 28.10
CA LEU A 370 -16.06 7.30 28.40
C LEU A 370 -15.25 7.74 27.18
N MET A 371 -14.59 6.81 26.51
CA MET A 371 -13.81 7.12 25.29
C MET A 371 -14.69 7.68 24.15
N GLN A 372 -15.91 7.16 24.02
CA GLN A 372 -16.86 7.68 23.03
C GLN A 372 -17.34 9.10 23.37
N GLN A 373 -17.57 9.41 24.67
CA GLN A 373 -17.93 10.76 25.10
C GLN A 373 -16.79 11.76 24.84
N GLN A 374 -15.55 11.37 25.09
CA GLN A 374 -14.37 12.19 24.77
C GLN A 374 -14.24 12.47 23.27
N LEU A 375 -14.41 11.46 22.42
CA LEU A 375 -14.39 11.62 20.97
C LEU A 375 -15.55 12.48 20.45
N ASN A 376 -16.72 12.40 21.07
CA ASN A 376 -17.88 13.23 20.70
C ASN A 376 -17.74 14.68 21.21
N GLY A 377 -17.11 14.92 22.36
CA GLY A 377 -16.86 16.27 22.89
C GLY A 377 -15.90 17.07 21.98
N GLN A 378 -14.97 16.42 21.33
CA GLN A 378 -14.11 17.04 20.31
C GLN A 378 -14.82 17.33 18.97
N HIS A 379 -16.02 16.78 18.77
CA HIS A 379 -16.80 16.96 17.53
C HIS A 379 -17.49 18.33 17.41
N GLU A 380 -17.70 19.06 18.48
CA GLU A 380 -18.27 20.43 18.43
C GLU A 380 -17.24 21.44 17.87
N ALA A 381 -15.95 21.16 17.95
CA ALA A 381 -14.87 21.96 17.35
C ALA A 381 -14.75 21.83 15.82
N SER A 382 -15.61 21.08 15.14
CA SER A 382 -15.30 20.53 13.82
C SER A 382 -16.23 20.86 12.66
N GLU A 383 -16.79 22.04 12.56
CA GLU A 383 -17.27 22.56 11.27
C GLU A 383 -16.11 22.70 10.28
N GLU A 384 -14.94 23.08 10.76
CA GLU A 384 -13.69 23.15 9.99
C GLU A 384 -13.19 21.76 9.55
N LEU A 385 -13.34 20.73 10.40
CA LEU A 385 -13.04 19.34 10.04
C LEU A 385 -14.04 18.80 9.01
N LYS A 386 -15.32 19.15 9.13
CA LYS A 386 -16.36 18.79 8.13
C LYS A 386 -16.14 19.46 6.78
N GLU A 387 -15.65 20.70 6.75
CA GLU A 387 -15.27 21.37 5.50
C GLU A 387 -14.02 20.74 4.90
N ARG A 388 -13.00 20.43 5.69
CA ARG A 388 -11.82 19.68 5.23
C ARG A 388 -12.20 18.29 4.70
N LEU A 389 -13.08 17.55 5.37
CA LEU A 389 -13.61 16.27 4.89
C LEU A 389 -14.41 16.42 3.59
N LYS A 390 -15.14 17.53 3.40
CA LYS A 390 -15.81 17.84 2.13
C LYS A 390 -14.83 18.20 1.02
N GLU A 391 -13.77 18.95 1.30
CA GLU A 391 -12.71 19.27 0.34
C GLU A 391 -11.90 18.01 -0.04
N MET A 392 -11.66 17.10 0.90
CA MET A 392 -10.98 15.81 0.66
C MET A 392 -11.83 14.81 -0.13
N SER A 393 -13.15 14.97 -0.15
CA SER A 393 -14.04 14.21 -1.03
C SER A 393 -13.87 14.55 -2.52
N GLN A 394 -13.04 15.54 -2.87
CA GLN A 394 -12.66 15.80 -4.25
C GLN A 394 -11.76 14.68 -4.77
N SER A 395 -12.07 14.15 -5.94
CA SER A 395 -11.51 12.93 -6.52
C SER A 395 -9.97 12.84 -6.58
N LYS A 396 -9.28 13.99 -6.61
CA LYS A 396 -7.81 14.06 -6.68
C LYS A 396 -7.12 13.78 -5.34
N ALA A 397 -7.66 14.31 -4.24
CA ALA A 397 -7.16 14.04 -2.89
C ALA A 397 -7.44 12.59 -2.46
N ARG A 398 -8.56 12.02 -2.94
CA ARG A 398 -8.96 10.66 -2.63
C ARG A 398 -7.98 9.60 -3.17
N ALA A 399 -7.46 9.75 -4.39
CA ALA A 399 -6.51 8.79 -4.98
C ALA A 399 -5.21 8.70 -4.17
N GLU A 400 -4.61 9.85 -3.83
CA GLU A 400 -3.40 9.91 -3.01
C GLU A 400 -3.61 9.32 -1.62
N PHE A 401 -4.75 9.59 -1.02
CA PHE A 401 -5.12 9.04 0.27
C PHE A 401 -5.28 7.51 0.23
N VAL A 402 -6.03 6.99 -0.73
CA VAL A 402 -6.25 5.54 -0.89
C VAL A 402 -4.94 4.80 -1.14
N SER A 403 -4.06 5.34 -1.99
CA SER A 403 -2.75 4.74 -2.22
C SER A 403 -1.88 4.75 -0.96
N ARG A 404 -1.89 5.86 -0.19
CA ARG A 404 -1.15 5.96 1.08
C ARG A 404 -1.62 4.93 2.09
N GLN A 405 -2.93 4.79 2.29
CA GLN A 405 -3.47 3.75 3.18
C GLN A 405 -2.98 2.36 2.77
N TYR A 406 -3.04 2.05 1.47
CA TYR A 406 -2.61 0.73 0.99
C TYR A 406 -1.10 0.50 1.16
N ILE A 407 -0.26 1.51 0.90
CA ILE A 407 1.18 1.41 1.13
C ILE A 407 1.49 1.23 2.63
N HIS A 408 0.75 1.91 3.52
CA HIS A 408 0.89 1.70 4.96
C HIS A 408 0.44 0.29 5.38
N ASP A 409 -0.65 -0.26 4.81
CA ASP A 409 -1.08 -1.64 5.06
C ASP A 409 -0.01 -2.65 4.59
N LEU A 410 0.60 -2.43 3.40
CA LEU A 410 1.75 -3.22 2.93
C LEU A 410 2.93 -3.11 3.92
N TYR A 411 3.29 -1.90 4.37
CA TYR A 411 4.38 -1.70 5.32
C TYR A 411 4.11 -2.43 6.64
N ARG A 412 2.89 -2.30 7.20
CA ARG A 412 2.46 -3.05 8.39
C ARG A 412 2.63 -4.54 8.21
N PHE A 413 2.17 -5.08 7.07
CA PHE A 413 2.28 -6.50 6.77
C PHE A 413 3.74 -6.97 6.79
N PHE A 414 4.61 -6.36 6.01
CA PHE A 414 6.01 -6.78 5.91
C PHE A 414 6.79 -6.61 7.24
N LYS A 415 6.45 -5.63 8.06
CA LYS A 415 7.14 -5.39 9.35
C LYS A 415 6.55 -6.16 10.53
N LEU A 416 5.24 -6.45 10.55
CA LEU A 416 4.54 -6.92 11.75
C LEU A 416 3.92 -8.30 11.63
N TRP A 417 3.74 -8.83 10.42
CA TRP A 417 3.18 -10.17 10.28
C TRP A 417 4.03 -11.20 11.05
N SER A 418 3.38 -12.10 11.77
CA SER A 418 4.06 -13.05 12.67
C SER A 418 5.07 -13.96 11.95
N ARG A 419 4.83 -14.25 10.68
CA ARG A 419 5.70 -15.07 9.82
C ARG A 419 6.47 -14.26 8.76
N ARG A 420 6.67 -12.94 8.97
CA ARG A 420 7.32 -12.02 8.02
C ARG A 420 8.71 -12.46 7.56
N HIS A 421 9.43 -13.23 8.40
CA HIS A 421 10.75 -13.77 8.07
C HIS A 421 10.75 -14.79 6.93
N GLU A 422 9.57 -15.26 6.51
CA GLU A 422 9.39 -16.21 5.41
C GLU A 422 9.24 -15.53 4.05
N ILE A 423 9.04 -14.22 4.04
CA ILE A 423 8.80 -13.41 2.84
C ILE A 423 9.85 -12.29 2.79
N HIS A 424 10.37 -12.02 1.59
CA HIS A 424 11.27 -10.88 1.40
C HIS A 424 10.55 -9.57 1.71
N ASP A 425 11.17 -8.75 2.58
CA ASP A 425 10.63 -7.43 2.94
C ASP A 425 11.00 -6.40 1.88
N ILE A 426 10.03 -6.01 1.07
CA ILE A 426 10.22 -5.05 -0.02
C ILE A 426 10.73 -3.68 0.45
N PHE A 427 10.48 -3.30 1.70
CA PHE A 427 10.88 -2.01 2.26
C PHE A 427 12.34 -2.00 2.77
N GLU A 428 13.07 -3.10 2.65
CA GLU A 428 14.53 -3.12 2.83
C GLU A 428 15.28 -2.84 1.51
N ASP A 429 14.56 -2.81 0.38
CA ASP A 429 15.12 -2.47 -0.92
C ASP A 429 15.14 -0.95 -1.16
N THR A 430 15.90 -0.51 -2.17
CA THR A 430 16.07 0.92 -2.49
C THR A 430 14.79 1.58 -3.00
N LEU A 431 13.92 0.81 -3.66
CA LEU A 431 12.66 1.23 -4.27
C LEU A 431 12.79 2.45 -5.20
N ASP A 432 13.91 2.52 -5.93
CA ASP A 432 14.25 3.57 -6.89
C ASP A 432 13.60 3.33 -8.26
N LEU A 433 12.28 3.42 -8.31
CA LEU A 433 11.49 3.13 -9.53
C LEU A 433 11.89 3.99 -10.74
N TRP A 434 12.42 5.19 -10.52
CA TRP A 434 12.88 6.09 -11.59
C TRP A 434 14.10 5.54 -12.36
N ASN A 435 14.78 4.54 -11.82
CA ASN A 435 15.89 3.85 -12.49
C ASN A 435 15.42 2.63 -13.30
N LYS A 436 14.12 2.33 -13.30
CA LYS A 436 13.53 1.24 -14.09
C LYS A 436 13.08 1.76 -15.46
N GLU A 437 13.59 1.16 -16.54
CA GLU A 437 13.32 1.57 -17.91
C GLU A 437 11.81 1.65 -18.18
N ALA A 438 11.05 0.65 -17.70
CA ALA A 438 9.60 0.57 -17.87
C ALA A 438 8.83 1.77 -17.27
N LEU A 439 9.35 2.39 -16.20
CA LEU A 439 8.67 3.46 -15.45
C LEU A 439 9.39 4.82 -15.53
N SER A 440 10.63 4.83 -16.03
CA SER A 440 11.48 6.02 -16.03
C SER A 440 10.86 7.17 -16.84
N GLN A 441 10.18 6.89 -17.96
CA GLN A 441 9.52 7.92 -18.77
C GLN A 441 8.48 8.69 -17.96
N ALA A 442 7.67 8.01 -17.15
CA ALA A 442 6.66 8.64 -16.30
C ALA A 442 7.29 9.38 -15.12
N LEU A 443 8.24 8.75 -14.40
CA LEU A 443 8.83 9.33 -13.17
C LEU A 443 9.82 10.47 -13.46
N LEU A 444 10.48 10.45 -14.62
CA LEU A 444 11.35 11.53 -15.07
C LEU A 444 10.60 12.58 -15.89
N HIS A 445 9.26 12.55 -15.88
CA HIS A 445 8.45 13.56 -16.59
C HIS A 445 8.73 14.96 -16.06
N LYS A 446 8.73 15.95 -16.97
CA LYS A 446 9.10 17.35 -16.71
C LYS A 446 8.42 17.95 -15.46
N GLU A 447 7.16 17.59 -15.22
CA GLU A 447 6.36 18.13 -14.13
C GLU A 447 6.75 17.56 -12.76
N TYR A 448 7.30 16.34 -12.71
CA TYR A 448 7.47 15.58 -11.47
C TYR A 448 8.91 15.31 -11.08
N ILE A 449 9.85 15.30 -12.04
CA ILE A 449 11.27 15.00 -11.76
C ILE A 449 11.88 15.93 -10.70
N ASN A 450 11.56 17.23 -10.76
CA ASN A 450 12.07 18.19 -9.79
C ASN A 450 11.42 17.99 -8.41
N LYS A 451 10.12 17.67 -8.36
CA LYS A 451 9.43 17.37 -7.09
C LYS A 451 10.03 16.17 -6.39
N LEU A 452 10.40 15.13 -7.16
CA LEU A 452 11.06 13.95 -6.63
C LEU A 452 12.50 14.26 -6.17
N ALA A 453 13.24 15.06 -6.93
CA ALA A 453 14.58 15.50 -6.57
C ALA A 453 14.56 16.40 -5.31
N ASP A 454 13.61 17.34 -5.22
CA ASP A 454 13.41 18.20 -4.05
C ASP A 454 13.03 17.37 -2.82
N TYR A 455 12.18 16.36 -2.97
CA TYR A 455 11.84 15.43 -1.89
C TYR A 455 13.09 14.73 -1.34
N LEU A 456 13.89 14.11 -2.19
CA LEU A 456 15.13 13.44 -1.78
C LEU A 456 16.15 14.41 -1.15
N PHE A 457 16.23 15.62 -1.69
CA PHE A 457 17.11 16.67 -1.17
C PHE A 457 16.73 17.09 0.26
N THR A 458 15.44 17.30 0.51
CA THR A 458 14.93 17.71 1.84
C THR A 458 15.06 16.61 2.89
N HIS A 459 15.14 15.33 2.45
CA HIS A 459 15.29 14.17 3.34
C HIS A 459 16.73 13.64 3.45
N ASP A 460 17.70 14.46 2.98
CA ASP A 460 19.14 14.19 3.07
C ASP A 460 19.65 13.02 2.21
N ASP A 461 18.83 12.59 1.22
CA ASP A 461 19.23 11.58 0.23
C ASP A 461 19.98 12.24 -0.95
N LEU A 462 21.07 12.95 -0.60
CA LEU A 462 21.76 13.89 -1.48
C LEU A 462 22.30 13.25 -2.77
N ALA A 463 22.83 12.03 -2.71
CA ALA A 463 23.40 11.37 -3.89
C ALA A 463 22.34 11.11 -4.96
N GLU A 464 21.17 10.61 -4.57
CA GLU A 464 20.06 10.33 -5.46
C GLU A 464 19.40 11.62 -5.98
N ALA A 465 19.23 12.62 -5.10
CA ALA A 465 18.77 13.94 -5.49
C ALA A 465 19.65 14.57 -6.57
N GLY A 466 20.98 14.48 -6.40
CA GLY A 466 21.95 14.97 -7.37
C GLY A 466 21.79 14.32 -8.75
N ILE A 467 21.58 13.00 -8.80
CA ILE A 467 21.35 12.27 -10.05
C ILE A 467 20.07 12.75 -10.75
N LEU A 468 19.01 12.99 -9.97
CA LEU A 468 17.74 13.46 -10.55
C LEU A 468 17.81 14.92 -11.03
N TYR A 469 18.50 15.80 -10.31
CA TYR A 469 18.76 17.16 -10.78
C TYR A 469 19.59 17.16 -12.06
N ASP A 470 20.62 16.31 -12.15
CA ASP A 470 21.41 16.17 -13.38
C ASP A 470 20.52 15.79 -14.57
N LYS A 471 19.70 14.74 -14.38
CA LYS A 471 18.74 14.31 -15.42
C LYS A 471 17.74 15.42 -15.77
N SER A 472 17.24 16.16 -14.78
CA SER A 472 16.33 17.27 -15.01
C SER A 472 16.96 18.40 -15.81
N ILE A 473 18.18 18.77 -15.46
CA ILE A 473 18.96 19.79 -16.18
C ILE A 473 19.21 19.34 -17.61
N GLU A 474 19.65 18.10 -17.79
CA GLU A 474 19.96 17.55 -19.11
C GLU A 474 18.74 17.50 -20.03
N LEU A 475 17.60 17.01 -19.52
CA LEU A 475 16.40 16.76 -20.32
C LEU A 475 15.58 18.02 -20.57
N TYR A 476 15.44 18.92 -19.58
CA TYR A 476 14.41 19.96 -19.62
C TYR A 476 14.89 21.36 -19.23
N ASN A 477 15.88 21.49 -18.38
CA ASN A 477 16.09 22.73 -17.61
C ASN A 477 17.51 23.29 -17.71
N ARG A 478 18.18 23.18 -18.85
CA ARG A 478 19.58 23.65 -19.05
C ARG A 478 19.83 25.12 -18.70
N LYS A 479 18.77 25.96 -18.69
CA LYS A 479 18.87 27.40 -18.39
C LYS A 479 18.36 27.79 -17.02
N ASN A 480 18.05 26.83 -16.15
CA ASN A 480 17.52 27.11 -14.81
C ASN A 480 18.65 27.21 -13.79
N ALA A 481 19.04 28.45 -13.46
CA ALA A 481 20.11 28.74 -12.50
C ALA A 481 19.87 28.11 -11.11
N GLU A 482 18.63 28.10 -10.61
CA GLU A 482 18.28 27.50 -9.32
C GLU A 482 18.63 26.01 -9.27
N LEU A 483 18.31 25.26 -10.34
CA LEU A 483 18.63 23.83 -10.39
C LEU A 483 20.14 23.58 -10.45
N TRP A 484 20.89 24.43 -11.17
CA TRP A 484 22.35 24.38 -11.17
C TRP A 484 22.92 24.63 -9.77
N GLN A 485 22.38 25.62 -9.02
CA GLN A 485 22.79 25.91 -7.65
C GLN A 485 22.48 24.74 -6.69
N LYS A 486 21.27 24.18 -6.76
CA LYS A 486 20.88 23.00 -5.96
C LYS A 486 21.80 21.82 -6.21
N ALA A 487 22.04 21.49 -7.47
CA ALA A 487 22.95 20.41 -7.86
C ALA A 487 24.40 20.70 -7.42
N GLY A 488 24.89 21.94 -7.61
CA GLY A 488 26.19 22.37 -7.13
C GLY A 488 26.35 22.21 -5.64
N PHE A 489 25.36 22.62 -4.85
CA PHE A 489 25.34 22.45 -3.40
C PHE A 489 25.39 20.97 -2.99
N ILE A 490 24.62 20.12 -3.63
CA ILE A 490 24.65 18.68 -3.38
C ILE A 490 26.04 18.11 -3.63
N TYR A 491 26.64 18.39 -4.80
CA TYR A 491 27.96 17.88 -5.13
C TYR A 491 29.07 18.40 -4.23
N GLN A 492 28.92 19.62 -3.70
CA GLN A 492 29.78 20.13 -2.65
C GLN A 492 29.64 19.33 -1.35
N LYS A 493 28.42 19.03 -0.92
CA LYS A 493 28.15 18.27 0.31
C LYS A 493 28.66 16.83 0.24
N ILE A 494 28.54 16.17 -0.91
CA ILE A 494 29.05 14.79 -1.11
C ILE A 494 30.55 14.73 -1.47
N GLY A 495 31.26 15.87 -1.46
CA GLY A 495 32.71 15.93 -1.68
C GLY A 495 33.16 15.96 -3.15
N SER A 496 32.25 16.05 -4.11
CA SER A 496 32.56 16.13 -5.55
C SER A 496 32.83 17.57 -5.97
N TYR A 497 33.82 18.20 -5.39
CA TYR A 497 34.08 19.63 -5.51
C TYR A 497 34.30 20.14 -6.94
N LYS A 498 34.96 19.35 -7.80
CA LYS A 498 35.15 19.73 -9.21
C LYS A 498 33.79 19.91 -9.92
N LYS A 499 32.90 18.96 -9.76
CA LYS A 499 31.56 19.00 -10.35
C LYS A 499 30.72 20.12 -9.74
N ALA A 500 30.85 20.36 -8.43
CA ALA A 500 30.19 21.47 -7.75
C ALA A 500 30.59 22.83 -8.35
N ILE A 501 31.90 23.06 -8.55
CA ILE A 501 32.40 24.29 -9.19
C ILE A 501 31.85 24.47 -10.59
N ASP A 502 31.89 23.43 -11.40
CA ASP A 502 31.35 23.47 -12.77
C ASP A 502 29.86 23.87 -12.78
N TYR A 503 29.08 23.37 -11.81
CA TYR A 503 27.65 23.66 -11.69
C TYR A 503 27.38 25.08 -11.18
N TYR A 504 28.15 25.59 -10.22
CA TYR A 504 28.03 26.97 -9.77
C TYR A 504 28.39 27.96 -10.89
N LEU A 505 29.41 27.65 -11.68
CA LEU A 505 29.77 28.50 -12.85
C LEU A 505 28.66 28.52 -13.91
N GLN A 506 27.93 27.41 -14.12
CA GLN A 506 26.78 27.37 -15.02
C GLN A 506 25.57 28.13 -14.46
N SER A 507 25.45 28.26 -13.15
CA SER A 507 24.35 29.02 -12.53
C SER A 507 24.50 30.53 -12.68
N ASP A 508 25.73 31.02 -12.89
CA ASP A 508 26.04 32.46 -13.05
C ASP A 508 25.95 32.92 -14.50
N LEU A 509 25.75 32.00 -15.46
CA LEU A 509 25.59 32.27 -16.88
C LEU A 509 24.11 32.36 -17.27
#